data_e7f48394637c6acefaf7d9ccb75d45c2
#
_entry.id   e7f48394637c6acefaf7d9ccb75d45c2
#
_cell.length_a   1.000
_cell.length_b   1.000
_cell.length_c   1.000
_cell.angle_alpha   90.00
_cell.angle_beta   90.00
_cell.angle_gamma   90.00
#
_symmetry.space_group_name_H-M   'P 1'
#
loop_
_entity.id
_entity.type
_entity.pdbx_description
1 polymer ?
#
loop_
_entity_poly.entity_id
_entity_poly.type
_entity_poly.pdbx_seq_one_letter_code
_entity_poly.pdbx_strand_id
1 'polypeptide(L)'
;MRIELATAAGAPDRPNEDWTATVLPASGRGGGLVLLDGVTPPQGDAGCVHSVPWFTARLGGALVELSGSRRDLTLREILAESIRRTADAHRPTCDLSHVRTPQTTVVVVRWDEAGIEYLVLSDSVLLLESPAGEVRAVLDDRLDRLPRELLVSDAVADARARNKEGGFFTAAADPAVAERAVTGRAPRAGVRALAAMTDGASRWTEMFGEGDWAACLGVLDKEGPQGLIDRVRALETADTEREHLRGKTHDDATAVYARL
;
A
#
# COMPACT_ATOMS: atom_id res chain seq x y z
N MET A 1 3.41 -19.00 13.73
CA MET A 1 3.29 -17.79 12.89
C MET A 1 4.62 -17.52 12.22
N ARG A 2 4.63 -17.24 10.90
CA ARG A 2 5.80 -16.85 10.09
C ARG A 2 5.46 -15.52 9.43
N ILE A 3 6.31 -14.53 9.56
CA ILE A 3 6.16 -13.24 8.86
C ILE A 3 7.46 -12.95 8.13
N GLU A 4 7.36 -12.64 6.87
CA GLU A 4 8.45 -12.26 5.99
C GLU A 4 8.10 -10.98 5.27
N LEU A 5 9.10 -10.15 5.03
CA LEU A 5 8.95 -8.93 4.27
C LEU A 5 10.20 -8.68 3.42
N ALA A 6 10.00 -8.06 2.29
CA ALA A 6 11.07 -7.55 1.44
C ALA A 6 10.63 -6.23 0.82
N THR A 7 11.62 -5.36 0.59
CA THR A 7 11.43 -4.09 -0.09
C THR A 7 12.65 -3.81 -0.96
N ALA A 8 12.43 -3.29 -2.16
CA ALA A 8 13.47 -2.97 -3.12
C ALA A 8 13.15 -1.66 -3.84
N ALA A 9 14.09 -0.73 -3.86
CA ALA A 9 13.95 0.50 -4.62
C ALA A 9 13.89 0.22 -6.13
N GLY A 10 13.10 1.01 -6.85
CA GLY A 10 13.00 0.95 -8.30
C GLY A 10 14.24 1.47 -9.02
N ALA A 11 14.98 2.39 -8.40
CA ALA A 11 16.20 2.95 -8.96
C ALA A 11 17.28 3.12 -7.88
N PRO A 12 18.56 2.86 -8.20
CA PRO A 12 19.64 2.90 -7.20
C PRO A 12 19.99 4.33 -6.75
N ASP A 13 19.61 5.35 -7.53
CA ASP A 13 19.89 6.76 -7.29
C ASP A 13 18.70 7.50 -6.67
N ARG A 14 17.61 6.80 -6.37
CA ARG A 14 16.41 7.35 -5.71
C ARG A 14 16.13 6.64 -4.41
N PRO A 15 15.66 7.37 -3.39
CA PRO A 15 15.20 6.72 -2.17
C PRO A 15 13.97 5.86 -2.49
N ASN A 16 13.85 4.73 -1.81
CA ASN A 16 12.63 3.96 -1.79
C ASN A 16 11.52 4.78 -1.10
N GLU A 17 10.40 4.96 -1.76
CA GLU A 17 9.25 5.73 -1.26
C GLU A 17 8.22 4.83 -0.56
N ASP A 18 8.35 3.50 -0.71
CA ASP A 18 7.56 2.53 0.05
C ASP A 18 7.95 2.52 1.53
N TRP A 19 7.00 2.15 2.35
CA TRP A 19 7.23 1.93 3.77
C TRP A 19 6.39 0.78 4.29
N THR A 20 6.98 -0.09 5.13
CA THR A 20 6.24 -1.17 5.76
C THR A 20 6.71 -1.44 7.18
N ALA A 21 5.79 -1.89 8.02
CA ALA A 21 6.10 -2.40 9.35
C ALA A 21 5.15 -3.54 9.74
N THR A 22 5.68 -4.48 10.52
CA THR A 22 4.89 -5.50 11.20
C THR A 22 5.09 -5.35 12.70
N VAL A 23 4.02 -5.51 13.47
CA VAL A 23 4.02 -5.37 14.91
C VAL A 23 3.49 -6.65 15.54
N LEU A 24 4.30 -7.24 16.41
CA LEU A 24 3.94 -8.42 17.19
C LEU A 24 4.03 -8.08 18.68
N PRO A 25 2.95 -8.28 19.45
CA PRO A 25 3.03 -8.14 20.90
C PRO A 25 3.88 -9.27 21.50
N ALA A 26 4.56 -9.00 22.60
CA ALA A 26 5.41 -9.97 23.29
C ALA A 26 4.65 -11.23 23.74
N SER A 27 3.33 -11.12 23.88
CA SER A 27 2.46 -12.27 24.18
C SER A 27 2.37 -13.30 23.06
N GLY A 28 2.79 -12.94 21.83
CA GLY A 28 2.60 -13.76 20.62
C GLY A 28 1.14 -13.85 20.16
N ARG A 29 0.23 -13.11 20.79
CA ARG A 29 -1.21 -13.12 20.47
C ARG A 29 -1.59 -11.85 19.73
N GLY A 30 -2.03 -12.03 18.49
CA GLY A 30 -2.35 -10.92 17.60
C GLY A 30 -1.14 -10.28 16.94
N GLY A 31 -1.38 -9.17 16.25
CA GLY A 31 -0.39 -8.40 15.55
C GLY A 31 -0.99 -7.33 14.67
N GLY A 32 -0.14 -6.66 13.92
CA GLY A 32 -0.51 -5.65 12.93
C GLY A 32 0.50 -5.58 11.80
N LEU A 33 0.04 -5.10 10.66
CA LEU A 33 0.82 -4.84 9.47
C LEU A 33 0.36 -3.51 8.90
N VAL A 34 1.32 -2.69 8.50
CA VAL A 34 1.10 -1.45 7.74
C VAL A 34 2.01 -1.51 6.52
N LEU A 35 1.46 -1.22 5.33
CA LEU A 35 2.20 -1.08 4.09
C LEU A 35 1.71 0.19 3.40
N LEU A 36 2.65 1.00 2.96
CA LEU A 36 2.44 2.28 2.29
C LEU A 36 3.29 2.30 1.03
N ASP A 37 2.69 2.70 -0.09
CA ASP A 37 3.35 2.96 -1.35
C ASP A 37 3.34 4.47 -1.59
N GLY A 38 4.51 5.06 -1.63
CA GLY A 38 4.67 6.50 -1.74
C GLY A 38 4.50 7.00 -3.17
N VAL A 39 3.59 7.94 -3.37
CA VAL A 39 3.35 8.52 -4.69
C VAL A 39 4.48 9.47 -5.07
N THR A 40 5.32 9.09 -6.03
CA THR A 40 6.39 9.95 -6.56
C THR A 40 5.79 11.23 -7.16
N PRO A 41 6.11 12.43 -6.65
CA PRO A 41 5.60 13.65 -7.25
C PRO A 41 6.29 13.91 -8.59
N PRO A 42 5.60 14.51 -9.58
CA PRO A 42 6.24 15.05 -10.76
C PRO A 42 7.29 16.10 -10.39
N GLN A 43 8.27 16.33 -11.28
CA GLN A 43 9.27 17.38 -11.05
C GLN A 43 8.62 18.76 -10.89
N GLY A 44 9.12 19.57 -9.96
CA GLY A 44 8.65 20.92 -9.69
C GLY A 44 8.24 21.14 -8.24
N ASP A 45 7.48 22.20 -8.02
CA ASP A 45 6.97 22.53 -6.69
C ASP A 45 5.89 21.52 -6.28
N ALA A 46 6.09 20.91 -5.12
CA ALA A 46 5.14 20.00 -4.49
C ALA A 46 4.43 20.63 -3.28
N GLY A 47 4.63 21.93 -3.04
CA GLY A 47 4.06 22.62 -1.88
C GLY A 47 4.63 22.17 -0.54
N CYS A 48 5.63 21.28 -0.53
CA CYS A 48 6.17 20.69 0.69
C CYS A 48 7.70 20.58 0.63
N VAL A 49 8.36 20.92 1.76
CA VAL A 49 9.80 20.77 1.90
C VAL A 49 10.23 19.35 2.29
N HIS A 50 9.28 18.51 2.67
CA HIS A 50 9.53 17.13 3.07
C HIS A 50 9.39 16.18 1.88
N SER A 51 10.20 15.11 1.91
CA SER A 51 10.17 14.06 0.90
C SER A 51 9.03 13.06 1.15
N VAL A 52 8.69 12.27 0.13
CA VAL A 52 7.73 11.16 0.26
C VAL A 52 8.18 10.13 1.31
N PRO A 53 9.45 9.68 1.36
CA PRO A 53 9.92 8.80 2.44
C PRO A 53 9.75 9.37 3.85
N TRP A 54 9.90 10.69 4.03
CA TRP A 54 9.60 11.31 5.33
C TRP A 54 8.11 11.19 5.68
N PHE A 55 7.24 11.42 4.69
CA PHE A 55 5.79 11.37 4.86
C PHE A 55 5.33 9.94 5.18
N THR A 56 5.76 8.95 4.39
CA THR A 56 5.39 7.54 4.59
C THR A 56 5.88 7.03 5.95
N ALA A 57 7.09 7.41 6.37
CA ALA A 57 7.61 7.05 7.69
C ALA A 57 6.79 7.68 8.84
N ARG A 58 6.36 8.95 8.70
CA ARG A 58 5.54 9.63 9.73
C ARG A 58 4.15 9.04 9.82
N LEU A 59 3.49 8.86 8.68
CA LEU A 59 2.15 8.27 8.62
C LEU A 59 2.17 6.82 9.11
N GLY A 60 3.13 6.03 8.63
CA GLY A 60 3.31 4.63 9.01
C GLY A 60 3.57 4.45 10.49
N GLY A 61 4.43 5.29 11.08
CA GLY A 61 4.68 5.28 12.53
C GLY A 61 3.43 5.58 13.35
N ALA A 62 2.60 6.55 12.92
CA ALA A 62 1.34 6.87 13.57
C ALA A 62 0.31 5.72 13.43
N LEU A 63 0.22 5.11 12.23
CA LEU A 63 -0.65 3.96 11.98
C LEU A 63 -0.27 2.76 12.86
N VAL A 64 1.01 2.47 12.99
CA VAL A 64 1.53 1.40 13.86
C VAL A 64 1.17 1.67 15.32
N GLU A 65 1.48 2.86 15.83
CA GLU A 65 1.19 3.23 17.22
C GLU A 65 -0.29 3.10 17.53
N LEU A 66 -1.15 3.72 16.70
CA LEU A 66 -2.58 3.75 16.94
C LEU A 66 -3.24 2.39 16.75
N SER A 67 -2.83 1.61 15.75
CA SER A 67 -3.38 0.26 15.52
C SER A 67 -3.10 -0.68 16.69
N GLY A 68 -1.97 -0.51 17.38
CA GLY A 68 -1.61 -1.28 18.55
C GLY A 68 -2.27 -0.80 19.85
N SER A 69 -2.32 0.52 20.08
CA SER A 69 -2.74 1.12 21.35
C SER A 69 -4.23 1.46 21.43
N ARG A 70 -4.88 1.73 20.28
CA ARG A 70 -6.28 2.18 20.23
C ARG A 70 -7.20 1.14 19.58
N ARG A 71 -7.37 0.02 20.30
CA ARG A 71 -8.27 -1.07 19.88
C ARG A 71 -9.76 -0.68 19.90
N ASP A 72 -10.09 0.39 20.59
CA ASP A 72 -11.42 1.01 20.65
C ASP A 72 -11.80 1.75 19.35
N LEU A 73 -10.81 2.16 18.55
CA LEU A 73 -11.04 2.85 17.28
C LEU A 73 -11.13 1.87 16.11
N THR A 74 -11.95 2.21 15.12
CA THR A 74 -11.94 1.56 13.80
C THR A 74 -10.68 1.90 13.01
N LEU A 75 -10.32 1.09 12.01
CA LEU A 75 -9.17 1.40 11.15
C LEU A 75 -9.34 2.69 10.35
N ARG A 76 -10.58 3.11 10.03
CA ARG A 76 -10.84 4.42 9.40
C ARG A 76 -10.51 5.57 10.34
N GLU A 77 -10.96 5.50 11.59
CA GLU A 77 -10.63 6.51 12.60
C GLU A 77 -9.14 6.57 12.88
N ILE A 78 -8.45 5.42 12.90
CA ILE A 78 -7.00 5.34 13.03
C ILE A 78 -6.31 5.99 11.84
N LEU A 79 -6.73 5.71 10.61
CA LEU A 79 -6.17 6.35 9.42
C LEU A 79 -6.40 7.87 9.44
N ALA A 80 -7.63 8.31 9.75
CA ALA A 80 -7.96 9.74 9.83
C ALA A 80 -7.08 10.46 10.87
N GLU A 81 -6.93 9.89 12.07
CA GLU A 81 -6.09 10.45 13.13
C GLU A 81 -4.60 10.44 12.76
N SER A 82 -4.12 9.39 12.08
CA SER A 82 -2.74 9.30 11.60
C SER A 82 -2.43 10.36 10.55
N ILE A 83 -3.36 10.59 9.60
CA ILE A 83 -3.26 11.65 8.60
C ILE A 83 -3.24 13.02 9.29
N ARG A 84 -4.13 13.27 10.25
CA ARG A 84 -4.19 14.53 10.98
C ARG A 84 -2.86 14.82 11.70
N ARG A 85 -2.31 13.85 12.44
CA ARG A 85 -1.01 13.99 13.13
C ARG A 85 0.14 14.25 12.17
N THR A 86 0.12 13.59 11.00
CA THR A 86 1.14 13.80 9.97
C THR A 86 1.00 15.19 9.35
N ALA A 87 -0.21 15.62 9.00
CA ALA A 87 -0.49 16.94 8.48
C ALA A 87 -0.06 18.04 9.46
N ASP A 88 -0.37 17.91 10.74
CA ASP A 88 0.02 18.88 11.78
C ASP A 88 1.56 18.99 11.92
N ALA A 89 2.30 17.89 11.68
CA ALA A 89 3.75 17.87 11.78
C ALA A 89 4.47 18.69 10.69
N HIS A 90 3.84 18.87 9.52
CA HIS A 90 4.47 19.64 8.42
C HIS A 90 3.70 20.91 8.00
N ARG A 91 2.52 21.15 8.58
CA ARG A 91 1.73 22.38 8.37
C ARG A 91 2.52 23.68 8.52
N PRO A 92 3.47 23.81 9.49
CA PRO A 92 4.20 25.08 9.65
C PRO A 92 5.16 25.42 8.49
N THR A 93 5.51 24.44 7.67
CA THR A 93 6.55 24.56 6.63
C THR A 93 6.07 24.24 5.22
N CYS A 94 4.81 23.76 5.08
CA CYS A 94 4.29 23.26 3.83
C CYS A 94 2.90 23.83 3.53
N ASP A 95 2.60 24.00 2.23
CA ASP A 95 1.25 24.28 1.76
C ASP A 95 0.46 22.97 1.60
N LEU A 96 -0.31 22.62 2.61
CA LEU A 96 -1.11 21.39 2.62
C LEU A 96 -2.31 21.41 1.68
N SER A 97 -2.62 22.55 1.06
CA SER A 97 -3.65 22.66 0.01
C SER A 97 -3.11 22.33 -1.37
N HIS A 98 -1.80 22.24 -1.53
CA HIS A 98 -1.17 21.92 -2.80
C HIS A 98 -1.44 20.47 -3.19
N VAL A 99 -1.92 20.23 -4.42
CA VAL A 99 -2.36 18.90 -4.90
C VAL A 99 -1.23 17.85 -4.95
N ARG A 100 0.03 18.28 -4.88
CA ARG A 100 1.23 17.44 -4.95
C ARG A 100 1.99 17.33 -3.63
N THR A 101 1.38 17.74 -2.51
CA THR A 101 1.97 17.39 -1.19
C THR A 101 2.16 15.87 -1.12
N PRO A 102 3.16 15.37 -0.37
CA PRO A 102 3.42 13.94 -0.28
C PRO A 102 2.16 13.12 0.01
N GLN A 103 2.02 12.03 -0.70
CA GLN A 103 0.84 11.15 -0.66
C GLN A 103 1.28 9.69 -0.68
N THR A 104 0.39 8.80 -0.28
CA THR A 104 0.65 7.37 -0.28
C THR A 104 -0.64 6.56 -0.41
N THR A 105 -0.52 5.33 -0.91
CA THR A 105 -1.52 4.28 -0.74
C THR A 105 -1.48 3.76 0.69
N VAL A 106 -2.46 3.00 1.13
CA VAL A 106 -2.47 2.48 2.50
C VAL A 106 -3.04 1.06 2.53
N VAL A 107 -2.29 0.13 3.10
CA VAL A 107 -2.82 -1.14 3.62
C VAL A 107 -2.55 -1.20 5.12
N VAL A 108 -3.60 -1.40 5.91
CA VAL A 108 -3.50 -1.68 7.35
C VAL A 108 -4.24 -2.96 7.65
N VAL A 109 -3.59 -3.86 8.34
CA VAL A 109 -4.19 -5.08 8.88
C VAL A 109 -3.87 -5.17 10.36
N ARG A 110 -4.85 -5.51 11.18
CA ARG A 110 -4.62 -5.90 12.57
C ARG A 110 -5.40 -7.17 12.87
N TRP A 111 -4.84 -8.01 13.70
CA TRP A 111 -5.48 -9.27 14.11
C TRP A 111 -5.28 -9.55 15.59
N ASP A 112 -6.17 -10.36 16.12
CA ASP A 112 -6.10 -10.95 17.44
C ASP A 112 -6.71 -12.37 17.40
N GLU A 113 -7.05 -12.93 18.58
CA GLU A 113 -7.66 -14.26 18.66
C GLU A 113 -9.08 -14.31 18.07
N ALA A 114 -9.80 -13.19 18.07
CA ALA A 114 -11.19 -13.11 17.61
C ALA A 114 -11.29 -12.92 16.10
N GLY A 115 -10.42 -12.08 15.53
CA GLY A 115 -10.57 -11.70 14.13
C GLY A 115 -9.39 -10.97 13.52
N ILE A 116 -9.59 -10.68 12.24
CA ILE A 116 -8.72 -9.86 11.42
C ILE A 116 -9.54 -8.69 10.93
N GLU A 117 -9.03 -7.49 11.10
CA GLU A 117 -9.57 -6.27 10.51
C GLU A 117 -8.59 -5.71 9.49
N TYR A 118 -9.09 -5.18 8.40
CA TYR A 118 -8.24 -4.63 7.34
C TYR A 118 -8.84 -3.36 6.73
N LEU A 119 -7.94 -2.57 6.19
CA LEU A 119 -8.21 -1.35 5.44
C LEU A 119 -7.27 -1.29 4.24
N VAL A 120 -7.82 -0.97 3.06
CA VAL A 120 -7.08 -0.71 1.82
C VAL A 120 -7.56 0.61 1.24
N LEU A 121 -6.63 1.48 0.89
CA LEU A 121 -6.87 2.75 0.20
C LEU A 121 -5.91 2.87 -0.97
N SER A 122 -6.44 3.11 -2.16
CA SER A 122 -5.74 3.10 -3.44
C SER A 122 -5.27 1.70 -3.87
N ASP A 123 -4.29 1.60 -4.76
CA ASP A 123 -3.96 0.45 -5.60
C ASP A 123 -2.97 -0.56 -5.00
N SER A 124 -2.60 -0.42 -3.73
CA SER A 124 -1.93 -1.50 -3.00
C SER A 124 -2.87 -2.68 -2.75
N VAL A 125 -2.33 -3.89 -2.73
CA VAL A 125 -3.09 -5.15 -2.70
C VAL A 125 -3.01 -5.82 -1.34
N LEU A 126 -4.15 -6.33 -0.85
CA LEU A 126 -4.19 -7.25 0.28
C LEU A 126 -4.81 -8.59 -0.15
N LEU A 127 -4.09 -9.68 0.06
CA LEU A 127 -4.57 -11.04 -0.16
C LEU A 127 -4.87 -11.72 1.17
N LEU A 128 -6.00 -12.43 1.24
CA LEU A 128 -6.40 -13.24 2.38
C LEU A 128 -6.64 -14.67 1.90
N GLU A 129 -5.95 -15.63 2.53
CA GLU A 129 -6.08 -17.05 2.22
C GLU A 129 -6.87 -17.77 3.30
N SER A 130 -7.89 -18.51 2.89
CA SER A 130 -8.67 -19.35 3.79
C SER A 130 -7.91 -20.65 4.15
N PRO A 131 -8.31 -21.37 5.23
CA PRO A 131 -7.77 -22.69 5.52
C PRO A 131 -7.98 -23.72 4.41
N ALA A 132 -8.97 -23.51 3.53
CA ALA A 132 -9.22 -24.36 2.35
C ALA A 132 -8.31 -24.01 1.15
N GLY A 133 -7.47 -22.98 1.26
CA GLY A 133 -6.59 -22.52 0.19
C GLY A 133 -7.24 -21.55 -0.80
N GLU A 134 -8.45 -21.08 -0.53
CA GLU A 134 -9.09 -20.06 -1.35
C GLU A 134 -8.47 -18.69 -1.06
N VAL A 135 -8.06 -17.99 -2.11
CA VAL A 135 -7.45 -16.67 -2.02
C VAL A 135 -8.45 -15.61 -2.45
N ARG A 136 -8.66 -14.63 -1.58
CA ARG A 136 -9.46 -13.45 -1.84
C ARG A 136 -8.57 -12.21 -1.86
N ALA A 137 -8.57 -11.50 -2.98
CA ALA A 137 -7.98 -10.17 -3.07
C ALA A 137 -8.94 -9.11 -2.50
N VAL A 138 -8.39 -8.19 -1.74
CA VAL A 138 -9.05 -6.95 -1.30
C VAL A 138 -8.35 -5.81 -2.02
N LEU A 139 -9.06 -5.18 -2.93
CA LEU A 139 -8.57 -4.15 -3.83
C LEU A 139 -9.44 -2.91 -3.71
N ASP A 140 -8.83 -1.76 -3.85
CA ASP A 140 -9.52 -0.51 -4.16
C ASP A 140 -9.33 -0.23 -5.66
N ASP A 141 -10.23 -0.77 -6.45
CA ASP A 141 -10.15 -0.81 -7.92
C ASP A 141 -10.64 0.48 -8.61
N ARG A 142 -10.75 1.59 -7.86
CA ARG A 142 -11.22 2.86 -8.43
C ARG A 142 -10.30 3.40 -9.50
N LEU A 143 -8.97 3.25 -9.33
CA LEU A 143 -7.98 3.68 -10.32
C LEU A 143 -8.15 2.90 -11.63
N ASP A 144 -8.34 1.60 -11.57
CA ASP A 144 -8.47 0.71 -12.73
C ASP A 144 -9.75 0.97 -13.54
N ARG A 145 -10.78 1.48 -12.88
CA ARG A 145 -12.07 1.82 -13.51
C ARG A 145 -12.10 3.19 -14.18
N LEU A 146 -11.06 3.99 -13.99
CA LEU A 146 -11.03 5.33 -14.58
C LEU A 146 -10.85 5.28 -16.11
N PRO A 147 -11.51 6.18 -16.82
CA PRO A 147 -11.23 6.42 -18.23
C PRO A 147 -9.76 6.77 -18.45
N ARG A 148 -9.14 6.17 -19.47
CA ARG A 148 -7.72 6.38 -19.76
C ARG A 148 -7.36 7.86 -19.98
N GLU A 149 -8.30 8.67 -20.43
CA GLU A 149 -8.15 10.11 -20.63
C GLU A 149 -7.87 10.87 -19.34
N LEU A 150 -8.24 10.31 -18.20
CA LEU A 150 -7.95 10.88 -16.88
C LEU A 150 -6.56 10.48 -16.36
N LEU A 151 -5.92 9.51 -17.01
CA LEU A 151 -4.63 8.93 -16.60
C LEU A 151 -3.52 9.18 -17.65
N VAL A 152 -3.76 10.08 -18.63
CA VAL A 152 -2.76 10.38 -19.69
C VAL A 152 -1.51 11.06 -19.15
N SER A 153 -1.59 11.71 -18.01
CA SER A 153 -0.44 12.28 -17.28
C SER A 153 -0.81 12.54 -15.83
N ASP A 154 0.20 12.59 -14.97
CA ASP A 154 0.03 12.92 -13.55
C ASP A 154 -0.68 14.26 -13.36
N ALA A 155 -0.36 15.26 -14.18
CA ALA A 155 -1.01 16.57 -14.11
C ALA A 155 -2.52 16.51 -14.38
N VAL A 156 -2.96 15.65 -15.31
CA VAL A 156 -4.39 15.43 -15.57
C VAL A 156 -5.04 14.64 -14.44
N ALA A 157 -4.37 13.59 -13.96
CA ALA A 157 -4.86 12.80 -12.85
C ALA A 157 -5.02 13.65 -11.58
N ASP A 158 -4.02 14.45 -11.22
CA ASP A 158 -4.05 15.36 -10.07
C ASP A 158 -5.15 16.43 -10.21
N ALA A 159 -5.29 16.99 -11.41
CA ALA A 159 -6.29 18.03 -11.65
C ALA A 159 -7.72 17.51 -11.67
N ARG A 160 -7.98 16.24 -12.06
CA ARG A 160 -9.31 15.77 -12.41
C ARG A 160 -9.77 14.51 -11.69
N ALA A 161 -8.88 13.70 -11.12
CA ALA A 161 -9.21 12.39 -10.59
C ALA A 161 -8.71 12.14 -9.15
N ARG A 162 -7.47 12.52 -8.81
CA ARG A 162 -6.87 12.23 -7.50
C ARG A 162 -7.56 13.02 -6.39
N ASN A 163 -7.98 12.31 -5.34
CA ASN A 163 -8.70 12.85 -4.18
C ASN A 163 -9.95 13.65 -4.56
N LYS A 164 -10.68 13.19 -5.58
CA LYS A 164 -11.91 13.79 -6.07
C LYS A 164 -13.04 12.78 -6.19
N GLU A 165 -14.26 13.26 -6.06
CA GLU A 165 -15.45 12.43 -6.27
C GLU A 165 -15.48 11.92 -7.71
N GLY A 166 -15.78 10.63 -7.88
CA GLY A 166 -15.70 9.95 -9.19
C GLY A 166 -14.28 9.61 -9.67
N GLY A 167 -13.26 9.91 -8.87
CA GLY A 167 -11.88 9.56 -9.10
C GLY A 167 -11.37 8.48 -8.14
N PHE A 168 -10.09 8.56 -7.78
CA PHE A 168 -9.43 7.69 -6.81
C PHE A 168 -8.84 8.47 -5.64
N PHE A 169 -8.48 7.79 -4.56
CA PHE A 169 -8.09 8.44 -3.31
C PHE A 169 -6.74 7.90 -2.81
N THR A 170 -5.90 8.81 -2.33
CA THR A 170 -4.63 8.54 -1.66
C THR A 170 -4.59 9.28 -0.33
N ALA A 171 -3.87 8.75 0.66
CA ALA A 171 -3.67 9.44 1.93
C ALA A 171 -2.69 10.61 1.73
N ALA A 172 -3.15 11.82 2.01
CA ALA A 172 -2.40 13.06 1.95
C ALA A 172 -2.63 13.88 3.24
N ALA A 173 -3.04 15.14 3.12
CA ALA A 173 -3.27 16.01 4.28
C ALA A 173 -4.73 16.01 4.79
N ASP A 174 -5.70 15.56 3.99
CA ASP A 174 -7.11 15.53 4.37
C ASP A 174 -7.50 14.22 5.05
N PRO A 175 -7.82 14.23 6.36
CA PRO A 175 -8.23 13.01 7.07
C PRO A 175 -9.57 12.44 6.60
N ALA A 176 -10.42 13.22 5.92
CA ALA A 176 -11.71 12.74 5.42
C ALA A 176 -11.57 11.63 4.37
N VAL A 177 -10.40 11.51 3.73
CA VAL A 177 -10.11 10.44 2.76
C VAL A 177 -10.22 9.04 3.39
N ALA A 178 -10.05 8.90 4.70
CA ALA A 178 -10.17 7.64 5.41
C ALA A 178 -11.56 6.99 5.23
N GLU A 179 -12.61 7.77 5.04
CA GLU A 179 -13.96 7.25 4.76
C GLU A 179 -14.09 6.58 3.39
N ARG A 180 -13.13 6.85 2.49
CA ARG A 180 -13.08 6.26 1.15
C ARG A 180 -12.39 4.90 1.12
N ALA A 181 -11.72 4.51 2.20
CA ALA A 181 -11.01 3.24 2.26
C ALA A 181 -11.94 2.03 2.22
N VAL A 182 -11.52 1.00 1.50
CA VAL A 182 -12.15 -0.33 1.53
C VAL A 182 -11.78 -0.98 2.86
N THR A 183 -12.78 -1.38 3.65
CA THR A 183 -12.56 -2.00 4.95
C THR A 183 -13.34 -3.29 5.09
N GLY A 184 -12.85 -4.17 5.94
CA GLY A 184 -13.57 -5.40 6.25
C GLY A 184 -13.01 -6.14 7.45
N ARG A 185 -13.68 -7.26 7.76
CA ARG A 185 -13.35 -8.15 8.86
C ARG A 185 -13.46 -9.61 8.42
N ALA A 186 -12.66 -10.45 9.03
CA ALA A 186 -12.76 -11.90 8.89
C ALA A 186 -12.53 -12.57 10.26
N PRO A 187 -13.22 -13.69 10.56
CA PRO A 187 -12.88 -14.49 11.73
C PRO A 187 -11.42 -14.94 11.66
N ARG A 188 -10.71 -14.95 12.78
CA ARG A 188 -9.30 -15.38 12.83
C ARG A 188 -9.11 -16.80 12.27
N ALA A 189 -10.01 -17.70 12.60
CA ALA A 189 -10.00 -19.08 12.10
C ALA A 189 -10.29 -19.20 10.59
N GLY A 190 -10.82 -18.16 9.98
CA GLY A 190 -11.12 -18.11 8.53
C GLY A 190 -9.95 -17.66 7.67
N VAL A 191 -8.79 -17.30 8.27
CA VAL A 191 -7.61 -16.82 7.52
C VAL A 191 -6.37 -17.60 7.96
N ARG A 192 -5.77 -18.34 7.03
CA ARG A 192 -4.54 -19.12 7.21
C ARG A 192 -3.31 -18.25 6.96
N ALA A 193 -3.36 -17.46 5.93
CA ALA A 193 -2.28 -16.55 5.55
C ALA A 193 -2.83 -15.25 4.95
N LEU A 194 -2.00 -14.23 4.97
CA LEU A 194 -2.27 -12.96 4.27
C LEU A 194 -0.98 -12.45 3.61
N ALA A 195 -1.14 -11.64 2.57
CA ALA A 195 -0.05 -10.91 1.96
C ALA A 195 -0.50 -9.48 1.63
N ALA A 196 0.41 -8.52 1.79
CA ALA A 196 0.22 -7.15 1.35
C ALA A 196 1.34 -6.77 0.38
N MET A 197 1.02 -6.03 -0.69
CA MET A 197 1.96 -5.67 -1.74
C MET A 197 1.68 -4.25 -2.23
N THR A 198 2.76 -3.51 -2.54
CA THR A 198 2.68 -2.30 -3.36
C THR A 198 2.51 -2.66 -4.82
N ASP A 199 2.14 -1.69 -5.65
CA ASP A 199 1.90 -1.90 -7.08
C ASP A 199 3.14 -2.45 -7.79
N GLY A 200 4.36 -2.01 -7.40
CA GLY A 200 5.60 -2.54 -7.93
C GLY A 200 5.78 -4.04 -7.70
N ALA A 201 5.29 -4.59 -6.59
CA ALA A 201 5.35 -6.02 -6.33
C ALA A 201 4.18 -6.79 -6.97
N SER A 202 2.98 -6.18 -7.08
CA SER A 202 1.81 -6.82 -7.69
C SER A 202 1.88 -6.88 -9.21
N ARG A 203 2.85 -6.19 -9.87
CA ARG A 203 3.10 -6.27 -11.32
C ARG A 203 3.18 -7.69 -11.86
N TRP A 204 3.64 -8.64 -11.05
CA TRP A 204 3.69 -10.06 -11.42
C TRP A 204 2.34 -10.58 -11.89
N THR A 205 1.27 -10.21 -11.19
CA THR A 205 -0.11 -10.60 -11.53
C THR A 205 -0.78 -9.56 -12.43
N GLU A 206 -0.75 -8.28 -12.04
CA GLU A 206 -1.58 -7.24 -12.66
C GLU A 206 -1.05 -6.75 -14.00
N MET A 207 0.27 -6.68 -14.14
CA MET A 207 0.89 -6.15 -15.35
C MET A 207 1.37 -7.26 -16.28
N PHE A 208 2.11 -8.24 -15.74
CA PHE A 208 2.73 -9.30 -16.55
C PHE A 208 1.82 -10.52 -16.71
N GLY A 209 0.79 -10.69 -15.89
CA GLY A 209 -0.16 -11.79 -16.05
C GLY A 209 0.43 -13.18 -15.85
N GLU A 210 1.51 -13.32 -15.07
CA GLU A 210 2.23 -14.58 -14.83
C GLU A 210 1.42 -15.60 -14.03
N GLY A 211 0.35 -15.15 -13.39
CA GLY A 211 -0.60 -15.97 -12.67
C GLY A 211 -1.67 -15.13 -11.97
N ASP A 212 -2.68 -15.81 -11.48
CA ASP A 212 -3.70 -15.19 -10.62
C ASP A 212 -3.20 -14.93 -9.20
N TRP A 213 -4.05 -14.34 -8.36
CA TRP A 213 -3.70 -14.02 -6.97
C TRP A 213 -3.38 -15.26 -6.13
N ALA A 214 -3.96 -16.42 -6.45
CA ALA A 214 -3.64 -17.66 -5.76
C ALA A 214 -2.24 -18.15 -6.12
N ALA A 215 -1.87 -18.06 -7.38
CA ALA A 215 -0.50 -18.36 -7.84
C ALA A 215 0.53 -17.39 -7.25
N CYS A 216 0.21 -16.08 -7.19
CA CYS A 216 1.05 -15.06 -6.56
C CYS A 216 1.31 -15.38 -5.08
N LEU A 217 0.25 -15.68 -4.32
CA LEU A 217 0.38 -16.07 -2.93
C LEU A 217 1.21 -17.37 -2.77
N GLY A 218 1.07 -18.30 -3.73
CA GLY A 218 1.89 -19.52 -3.78
C GLY A 218 3.38 -19.25 -3.98
N VAL A 219 3.76 -18.23 -4.75
CA VAL A 219 5.15 -17.75 -4.87
C VAL A 219 5.62 -17.19 -3.52
N LEU A 220 4.82 -16.34 -2.89
CA LEU A 220 5.15 -15.77 -1.58
C LEU A 220 5.32 -16.83 -0.49
N ASP A 221 4.51 -17.89 -0.48
CA ASP A 221 4.64 -18.98 0.51
C ASP A 221 5.89 -19.83 0.30
N LYS A 222 6.30 -20.05 -0.97
CA LYS A 222 7.42 -20.93 -1.32
C LYS A 222 8.76 -20.20 -1.36
N GLU A 223 8.80 -19.01 -1.93
CA GLU A 223 10.04 -18.28 -2.26
C GLU A 223 10.21 -17.02 -1.40
N GLY A 224 9.16 -16.67 -0.66
CA GLY A 224 9.11 -15.45 0.14
C GLY A 224 8.91 -14.17 -0.68
N PRO A 225 8.75 -13.02 0.02
CA PRO A 225 8.56 -11.72 -0.62
C PRO A 225 9.73 -11.32 -1.55
N GLN A 226 10.98 -11.62 -1.18
CA GLN A 226 12.14 -11.33 -2.03
C GLN A 226 12.06 -12.11 -3.34
N GLY A 227 11.66 -13.39 -3.31
CA GLY A 227 11.52 -14.21 -4.51
C GLY A 227 10.47 -13.65 -5.49
N LEU A 228 9.36 -13.11 -4.98
CA LEU A 228 8.37 -12.43 -5.82
C LEU A 228 8.96 -11.16 -6.47
N ILE A 229 9.65 -10.33 -5.69
CA ILE A 229 10.30 -9.10 -6.21
C ILE A 229 11.35 -9.45 -7.27
N ASP A 230 12.18 -10.47 -7.04
CA ASP A 230 13.19 -10.91 -8.01
C ASP A 230 12.55 -11.37 -9.34
N ARG A 231 11.40 -12.05 -9.27
CA ARG A 231 10.64 -12.43 -10.48
C ARG A 231 10.11 -11.21 -11.22
N VAL A 232 9.56 -10.22 -10.50
CA VAL A 232 9.12 -8.95 -11.11
C VAL A 232 10.28 -8.26 -11.80
N ARG A 233 11.45 -8.14 -11.13
CA ARG A 233 12.64 -7.50 -11.71
C ARG A 233 13.14 -8.20 -12.97
N ALA A 234 13.07 -9.55 -13.02
CA ALA A 234 13.41 -10.33 -14.19
C ALA A 234 12.47 -10.03 -15.37
N LEU A 235 11.16 -9.96 -15.12
CA LEU A 235 10.14 -9.62 -16.13
C LEU A 235 10.30 -8.19 -16.64
N GLU A 236 10.47 -7.23 -15.75
CA GLU A 236 10.71 -5.81 -16.10
C GLU A 236 11.96 -5.65 -16.97
N THR A 237 13.02 -6.43 -16.69
CA THR A 237 14.27 -6.42 -17.47
C THR A 237 14.07 -7.07 -18.83
N ALA A 238 13.24 -8.10 -18.92
CA ALA A 238 12.96 -8.82 -20.17
C ALA A 238 12.01 -8.04 -21.10
N ASP A 239 11.19 -7.12 -20.59
CA ASP A 239 10.23 -6.30 -21.35
C ASP A 239 10.93 -5.16 -22.14
N THR A 240 11.88 -5.54 -23.00
CA THR A 240 12.74 -4.62 -23.76
C THR A 240 11.97 -3.74 -24.75
N GLU A 241 10.85 -4.24 -25.28
CA GLU A 241 9.98 -3.54 -26.21
C GLU A 241 8.93 -2.67 -25.51
N ARG A 242 8.91 -2.71 -24.19
CA ARG A 242 7.95 -1.99 -23.35
C ARG A 242 6.48 -2.27 -23.69
N GLU A 243 6.18 -3.52 -23.98
CA GLU A 243 4.80 -3.94 -24.25
C GLU A 243 3.90 -3.71 -23.04
N HIS A 244 4.43 -3.93 -21.83
CA HIS A 244 3.74 -3.79 -20.56
C HIS A 244 4.09 -2.48 -19.86
N LEU A 245 5.36 -2.11 -19.84
CA LEU A 245 5.87 -0.95 -19.10
C LEU A 245 5.69 0.35 -19.89
N ARG A 246 4.77 1.19 -19.46
CA ARG A 246 4.49 2.49 -20.09
C ARG A 246 5.04 3.71 -19.35
N GLY A 247 5.61 3.49 -18.18
CA GLY A 247 6.15 4.52 -17.28
C GLY A 247 7.57 4.21 -16.84
N LYS A 248 7.77 4.07 -15.52
CA LYS A 248 9.03 3.65 -14.92
C LYS A 248 9.35 2.19 -15.31
N THR A 249 10.60 1.90 -15.68
CA THR A 249 11.04 0.52 -15.92
C THR A 249 10.91 -0.32 -14.65
N HIS A 250 11.43 0.19 -13.54
CA HIS A 250 11.27 -0.41 -12.22
C HIS A 250 10.56 0.59 -11.31
N ASP A 251 9.66 0.12 -10.48
CA ASP A 251 9.07 0.89 -9.38
C ASP A 251 9.61 0.39 -8.05
N ASP A 252 9.43 1.16 -6.99
CA ASP A 252 9.63 0.65 -5.66
C ASP A 252 8.71 -0.57 -5.47
N ALA A 253 9.20 -1.62 -4.84
CA ALA A 253 8.45 -2.86 -4.70
C ALA A 253 8.59 -3.38 -3.27
N THR A 254 7.47 -3.50 -2.60
CA THR A 254 7.39 -4.01 -1.23
C THR A 254 6.34 -5.11 -1.14
N ALA A 255 6.70 -6.21 -0.51
CA ALA A 255 5.78 -7.29 -0.23
C ALA A 255 5.97 -7.80 1.21
N VAL A 256 4.86 -8.14 1.84
CA VAL A 256 4.80 -8.77 3.16
C VAL A 256 3.95 -10.02 3.07
N TYR A 257 4.44 -11.13 3.60
CA TYR A 257 3.71 -12.38 3.73
C TYR A 257 3.63 -12.79 5.19
N ALA A 258 2.44 -13.14 5.66
CA ALA A 258 2.23 -13.62 7.02
C ALA A 258 1.39 -14.90 7.03
N ARG A 259 1.97 -15.98 7.54
CA ARG A 259 1.25 -17.22 7.88
C ARG A 259 0.89 -17.18 9.36
N LEU A 260 -0.40 -17.04 9.63
CA LEU A 260 -0.95 -16.76 10.95
C LEU A 260 -1.15 -18.02 11.80
#